data_820986a3115807b10b42bb45844fb0be
#
_entry.id   820986a3115807b10b42bb45844fb0be
#
_cell.length_a   1.000
_cell.length_b   1.000
_cell.length_c   1.000
_cell.angle_alpha   90.00
_cell.angle_beta   90.00
_cell.angle_gamma   90.00
#
_symmetry.space_group_name_H-M   'P 1'
#
loop_
_entity.id
_entity.type
_entity.pdbx_description
1 polymer ?
#
loop_
_entity_poly.entity_id
_entity_poly.type
_entity_poly.pdbx_seq_one_letter_code
_entity_poly.pdbx_strand_id
1 'polypeptide(L)'
;GTENLDLNLNSNKLSFLKYFFKNAVYNHDPNKDVLNALERFVEGMLTFNSLDGNNYQGFTFGTGSITQYIIERERLTQFNEFLTSAGINLQLVAKDVDGERDIYVKYKSGETAKFFNVASKGTRALALFYRWLIDSNKIKLMLIDEFDAYYHHELSKAVLAQIRDSGIQ
;
A
#
# COMPACT_ATOMS: atom_id res chain seq x y z
N GLY A 1 27.42 2.90 -23.69
CA GLY A 1 27.74 4.22 -23.24
C GLY A 1 27.04 4.58 -21.97
N THR A 2 27.72 4.45 -20.81
CA THR A 2 27.24 4.79 -19.46
C THR A 2 27.71 6.20 -19.05
N GLU A 3 27.93 7.10 -19.99
CA GLU A 3 28.70 8.33 -19.76
C GLU A 3 27.95 9.47 -19.05
N ASN A 4 26.68 9.35 -18.72
CA ASN A 4 25.96 10.43 -18.03
C ASN A 4 24.92 9.90 -17.01
N LEU A 5 25.35 9.04 -16.09
CA LEU A 5 24.59 8.78 -14.89
C LEU A 5 24.91 9.90 -13.88
N ASP A 6 24.12 10.95 -13.88
CA ASP A 6 24.19 11.97 -12.85
C ASP A 6 23.70 11.36 -11.53
N LEU A 7 24.65 10.90 -10.71
CA LEU A 7 24.43 10.25 -9.42
C LEU A 7 24.00 11.25 -8.35
N ASN A 8 23.05 12.12 -8.65
CA ASN A 8 22.42 12.96 -7.65
C ASN A 8 21.51 12.10 -6.76
N LEU A 9 22.14 11.28 -5.91
CA LEU A 9 21.52 10.35 -4.95
C LEU A 9 20.80 11.07 -3.79
N ASN A 10 20.25 12.24 -4.02
CA ASN A 10 19.52 12.99 -2.98
C ASN A 10 18.11 12.48 -2.69
N SER A 11 17.69 11.35 -3.26
CA SER A 11 16.47 10.69 -2.84
C SER A 11 16.80 9.33 -2.21
N ASN A 12 16.97 9.30 -0.90
CA ASN A 12 17.05 8.08 -0.07
C ASN A 12 15.83 7.13 -0.21
N LYS A 13 15.00 7.31 -1.23
CA LYS A 13 13.70 6.63 -1.38
C LYS A 13 13.52 5.84 -2.68
N LEU A 14 14.48 5.87 -3.60
CA LEU A 14 14.38 5.09 -4.83
C LEU A 14 15.43 3.98 -4.82
N SER A 15 15.02 2.74 -5.12
CA SER A 15 16.00 1.66 -5.33
C SER A 15 16.92 2.04 -6.49
N PHE A 16 18.19 1.63 -6.40
CA PHE A 16 19.19 1.84 -7.48
C PHE A 16 18.67 1.40 -8.85
N LEU A 17 17.95 0.29 -8.91
CA LEU A 17 17.36 -0.21 -10.15
C LEU A 17 16.32 0.75 -10.74
N LYS A 18 15.43 1.31 -9.92
CA LYS A 18 14.46 2.32 -10.39
C LYS A 18 15.14 3.58 -10.90
N TYR A 19 16.19 4.02 -10.20
CA TYR A 19 17.00 5.15 -10.64
C TYR A 19 17.70 4.85 -11.98
N PHE A 20 18.29 3.67 -12.09
CA PHE A 20 18.98 3.22 -13.32
C PHE A 20 18.01 3.23 -14.52
N PHE A 21 16.86 2.57 -14.42
CA PHE A 21 15.89 2.50 -15.52
C PHE A 21 15.34 3.87 -15.91
N LYS A 22 15.14 4.76 -14.95
CA LYS A 22 14.65 6.11 -15.23
C LYS A 22 15.66 6.98 -16.00
N ASN A 23 16.96 6.75 -15.82
CA ASN A 23 18.03 7.62 -16.35
C ASN A 23 18.89 6.96 -17.41
N ALA A 24 18.87 5.63 -17.57
CA ALA A 24 19.65 4.94 -18.57
C ALA A 24 19.04 5.06 -19.97
N VAL A 25 19.88 5.44 -20.95
CA VAL A 25 19.50 5.46 -22.37
C VAL A 25 20.04 4.18 -23.03
N TYR A 26 19.14 3.21 -23.28
CA TYR A 26 19.49 1.90 -23.88
C TYR A 26 18.73 1.59 -25.18
N ASN A 27 18.51 2.63 -25.99
CA ASN A 27 17.69 2.53 -27.20
C ASN A 27 18.21 1.55 -28.29
N HIS A 28 19.47 1.12 -28.18
CA HIS A 28 20.12 0.24 -29.18
C HIS A 28 20.59 -1.09 -28.57
N ASP A 29 20.13 -1.47 -27.37
CA ASP A 29 20.52 -2.74 -26.74
C ASP A 29 19.76 -3.92 -27.37
N PRO A 30 20.46 -5.00 -27.83
CA PRO A 30 19.82 -6.20 -28.35
C PRO A 30 18.96 -6.94 -27.31
N ASN A 31 19.19 -6.68 -26.02
CA ASN A 31 18.42 -7.25 -24.93
C ASN A 31 17.26 -6.33 -24.44
N LYS A 32 16.85 -5.39 -25.27
CA LYS A 32 15.83 -4.40 -24.90
C LYS A 32 14.56 -5.00 -24.28
N ASP A 33 14.11 -6.14 -24.80
CA ASP A 33 12.90 -6.81 -24.28
C ASP A 33 13.10 -7.35 -22.87
N VAL A 34 14.29 -7.88 -22.58
CA VAL A 34 14.64 -8.36 -21.23
C VAL A 34 14.76 -7.18 -20.28
N LEU A 35 15.39 -6.10 -20.69
CA LEU A 35 15.52 -4.87 -19.89
C LEU A 35 14.17 -4.24 -19.62
N ASN A 36 13.29 -4.16 -20.59
CA ASN A 36 11.93 -3.65 -20.43
C ASN A 36 11.09 -4.56 -19.50
N ALA A 37 11.29 -5.87 -19.55
CA ALA A 37 10.62 -6.80 -18.63
C ALA A 37 11.10 -6.61 -17.19
N LEU A 38 12.42 -6.45 -17.00
CA LEU A 38 13.00 -6.17 -15.69
C LEU A 38 12.55 -4.81 -15.14
N GLU A 39 12.50 -3.78 -15.99
CA GLU A 39 11.99 -2.45 -15.62
C GLU A 39 10.56 -2.56 -15.08
N ARG A 40 9.64 -3.18 -15.85
CA ARG A 40 8.24 -3.38 -15.42
C ARG A 40 8.13 -4.18 -14.12
N PHE A 41 9.02 -5.16 -13.91
CA PHE A 41 9.06 -5.92 -12.66
C PHE A 41 9.49 -5.02 -11.49
N VAL A 42 10.59 -4.27 -11.65
CA VAL A 42 11.12 -3.36 -10.63
C VAL A 42 10.14 -2.23 -10.30
N GLU A 43 9.45 -1.68 -11.31
CA GLU A 43 8.40 -0.68 -11.10
C GLU A 43 7.23 -1.22 -10.27
N GLY A 44 6.93 -2.51 -10.39
CA GLY A 44 5.90 -3.18 -9.61
C GLY A 44 6.35 -3.67 -8.23
N MET A 45 7.60 -3.44 -7.82
CA MET A 45 8.09 -3.83 -6.48
C MET A 45 7.59 -2.89 -5.40
N LEU A 46 7.19 -3.47 -4.27
CA LEU A 46 6.76 -2.77 -3.07
C LEU A 46 7.48 -3.33 -1.86
N THR A 47 8.15 -2.47 -1.10
CA THR A 47 8.75 -2.81 0.19
C THR A 47 8.01 -2.06 1.29
N PHE A 48 7.55 -2.79 2.28
CA PHE A 48 6.85 -2.26 3.44
C PHE A 48 7.65 -2.55 4.70
N ASN A 49 7.85 -1.53 5.53
CA ASN A 49 8.47 -1.67 6.84
C ASN A 49 7.47 -1.24 7.93
N SER A 50 7.09 -2.19 8.79
CA SER A 50 6.12 -1.96 9.85
C SER A 50 6.71 -1.15 11.00
N LEU A 51 7.97 -1.32 11.38
CA LEU A 51 8.58 -0.62 12.51
C LEU A 51 8.76 0.88 12.27
N ASP A 52 9.06 1.27 11.04
CA ASP A 52 9.24 2.68 10.67
C ASP A 52 7.92 3.43 10.43
N GLY A 53 6.91 3.14 11.24
CA GLY A 53 5.64 3.86 11.18
C GLY A 53 4.77 3.52 9.98
N ASN A 54 4.86 2.28 9.48
CA ASN A 54 4.16 1.82 8.27
C ASN A 54 4.62 2.57 7.01
N ASN A 55 5.90 2.81 6.88
CA ASN A 55 6.49 3.36 5.68
C ASN A 55 6.62 2.30 4.58
N TYR A 56 6.47 2.73 3.34
CA TYR A 56 6.69 1.87 2.19
C TYR A 56 7.55 2.57 1.14
N GLN A 57 8.28 1.77 0.37
CA GLN A 57 9.08 2.22 -0.76
C GLN A 57 8.71 1.40 -1.99
N GLY A 58 8.71 2.04 -3.13
CA GLY A 58 8.48 1.34 -4.37
C GLY A 58 7.29 1.88 -5.14
N PHE A 59 6.35 1.02 -5.50
CA PHE A 59 5.16 1.39 -6.26
C PHE A 59 4.34 2.45 -5.50
N THR A 60 4.03 3.58 -6.16
CA THR A 60 3.30 4.70 -5.55
C THR A 60 1.88 4.78 -6.09
N PHE A 61 0.93 5.02 -5.18
CA PHE A 61 -0.50 5.12 -5.50
C PHE A 61 -1.03 6.57 -5.57
N GLY A 62 -0.18 7.54 -5.79
CA GLY A 62 -0.59 8.95 -5.77
C GLY A 62 -0.67 9.53 -4.34
N THR A 63 -1.12 10.77 -4.23
CA THR A 63 -1.09 11.60 -3.01
C THR A 63 -2.38 11.57 -2.19
N GLY A 64 -3.42 10.86 -2.63
CA GLY A 64 -4.71 10.80 -1.93
C GLY A 64 -4.64 10.03 -0.60
N SER A 65 -5.51 10.38 0.33
CA SER A 65 -5.64 9.65 1.59
C SER A 65 -6.11 8.21 1.37
N ILE A 66 -5.74 7.29 2.27
CA ILE A 66 -6.17 5.89 2.20
C ILE A 66 -7.70 5.79 2.22
N THR A 67 -8.36 6.57 3.06
CA THR A 67 -9.82 6.57 3.20
C THR A 67 -10.52 7.09 1.95
N GLN A 68 -10.04 8.18 1.38
CA GLN A 68 -10.54 8.71 0.11
C GLN A 68 -10.45 7.66 -1.00
N TYR A 69 -9.31 6.99 -1.11
CA TYR A 69 -9.11 5.97 -2.12
C TYR A 69 -10.09 4.78 -1.97
N ILE A 70 -10.34 4.32 -0.74
CA ILE A 70 -11.31 3.26 -0.47
C ILE A 70 -12.73 3.68 -0.87
N ILE A 71 -13.08 4.95 -0.59
CA ILE A 71 -14.39 5.52 -0.92
C ILE A 71 -14.55 5.66 -2.44
N GLU A 72 -13.56 6.25 -3.13
CA GLU A 72 -13.58 6.47 -4.58
C GLU A 72 -13.68 5.16 -5.38
N ARG A 73 -13.15 4.07 -4.83
CA ARG A 73 -13.24 2.72 -5.42
C ARG A 73 -14.48 1.95 -4.97
N GLU A 74 -15.40 2.58 -4.22
CA GLU A 74 -16.62 1.95 -3.69
C GLU A 74 -16.33 0.69 -2.87
N ARG A 75 -15.20 0.66 -2.13
CA ARG A 75 -14.71 -0.51 -1.40
C ARG A 75 -14.96 -0.48 0.11
N LEU A 76 -15.83 0.43 0.60
CA LEU A 76 -16.06 0.59 2.04
C LEU A 76 -16.64 -0.68 2.68
N THR A 77 -17.58 -1.36 2.00
CA THR A 77 -18.19 -2.60 2.50
C THR A 77 -17.14 -3.70 2.62
N GLN A 78 -16.36 -3.93 1.56
CA GLN A 78 -15.30 -4.93 1.54
C GLN A 78 -14.19 -4.60 2.55
N PHE A 79 -13.89 -3.32 2.75
CA PHE A 79 -12.95 -2.89 3.79
C PHE A 79 -13.47 -3.22 5.20
N ASN A 80 -14.75 -3.01 5.45
CA ASN A 80 -15.36 -3.38 6.72
C ASN A 80 -15.35 -4.91 6.94
N GLU A 81 -15.63 -5.70 5.92
CA GLU A 81 -15.54 -7.15 5.93
C GLU A 81 -14.09 -7.62 6.19
N PHE A 82 -13.10 -6.99 5.54
CA PHE A 82 -11.69 -7.25 5.77
C PHE A 82 -11.29 -7.00 7.22
N LEU A 83 -11.68 -5.86 7.82
CA LEU A 83 -11.41 -5.58 9.23
C LEU A 83 -12.13 -6.59 10.15
N THR A 84 -13.37 -6.96 9.83
CA THR A 84 -14.13 -7.95 10.59
C THR A 84 -13.46 -9.33 10.56
N SER A 85 -12.95 -9.77 9.40
CA SER A 85 -12.20 -11.03 9.27
C SER A 85 -10.91 -11.03 10.09
N ALA A 86 -10.33 -9.84 10.31
CA ALA A 86 -9.19 -9.61 11.18
C ALA A 86 -9.58 -9.42 12.68
N GLY A 87 -10.84 -9.70 13.06
CA GLY A 87 -11.34 -9.59 14.43
C GLY A 87 -11.68 -8.14 14.87
N ILE A 88 -11.66 -7.18 13.94
CA ILE A 88 -11.94 -5.77 14.23
C ILE A 88 -13.37 -5.43 13.81
N ASN A 89 -14.28 -5.46 14.73
CA ASN A 89 -15.70 -5.20 14.50
C ASN A 89 -16.01 -3.71 14.65
N LEU A 90 -15.99 -2.97 13.55
CA LEU A 90 -16.35 -1.55 13.49
C LEU A 90 -17.55 -1.35 12.57
N GLN A 91 -18.36 -0.35 12.87
CA GLN A 91 -19.38 0.13 11.93
C GLN A 91 -18.84 1.33 11.19
N LEU A 92 -18.40 1.10 9.93
CA LEU A 92 -17.83 2.14 9.10
C LEU A 92 -18.90 2.82 8.23
N VAL A 93 -18.84 4.14 8.12
CA VAL A 93 -19.69 4.95 7.26
C VAL A 93 -18.84 5.99 6.53
N ALA A 94 -19.17 6.27 5.27
CA ALA A 94 -18.60 7.41 4.57
C ALA A 94 -19.44 8.66 4.89
N LYS A 95 -18.78 9.76 5.25
CA LYS A 95 -19.43 11.05 5.50
C LYS A 95 -18.69 12.16 4.78
N ASP A 96 -19.45 13.14 4.36
CA ASP A 96 -18.94 14.42 3.89
C ASP A 96 -19.08 15.42 5.04
N VAL A 97 -17.99 16.02 5.45
CA VAL A 97 -17.92 17.04 6.49
C VAL A 97 -17.04 18.16 5.97
N ASP A 98 -17.59 19.36 5.86
CA ASP A 98 -16.90 20.57 5.37
C ASP A 98 -16.30 20.41 3.95
N GLY A 99 -16.95 19.60 3.09
CA GLY A 99 -16.50 19.32 1.73
C GLY A 99 -15.41 18.25 1.63
N GLU A 100 -14.99 17.66 2.76
CA GLU A 100 -14.07 16.51 2.81
C GLU A 100 -14.84 15.22 3.04
N ARG A 101 -14.78 14.30 2.09
CA ARG A 101 -15.36 12.97 2.23
C ARG A 101 -14.35 12.02 2.87
N ASP A 102 -14.73 11.42 4.01
CA ASP A 102 -13.84 10.54 4.79
C ASP A 102 -14.60 9.35 5.40
N ILE A 103 -13.87 8.35 5.90
CA ILE A 103 -14.44 7.20 6.62
C ILE A 103 -14.54 7.55 8.12
N TYR A 104 -15.71 7.28 8.67
CA TYR A 104 -16.01 7.46 10.09
C TYR A 104 -16.42 6.14 10.73
N VAL A 105 -16.04 5.96 11.98
CA VAL A 105 -16.59 4.92 12.86
C VAL A 105 -17.88 5.45 13.48
N LYS A 106 -18.98 4.72 13.33
CA LYS A 106 -20.25 5.01 13.97
C LYS A 106 -20.39 4.21 15.24
N TYR A 107 -20.61 4.88 16.36
CA TYR A 107 -20.84 4.26 17.66
C TYR A 107 -22.31 3.94 17.89
N LYS A 108 -22.60 3.05 18.86
CA LYS A 108 -23.98 2.71 19.26
C LYS A 108 -24.78 3.91 19.76
N SER A 109 -24.11 4.93 20.30
CA SER A 109 -24.71 6.21 20.68
C SER A 109 -25.25 7.03 19.50
N GLY A 110 -24.88 6.67 18.25
CA GLY A 110 -25.14 7.45 17.04
C GLY A 110 -24.05 8.46 16.69
N GLU A 111 -23.12 8.72 17.60
CA GLU A 111 -21.97 9.57 17.36
C GLU A 111 -21.02 8.96 16.33
N THR A 112 -20.20 9.81 15.71
CA THR A 112 -19.21 9.37 14.73
C THR A 112 -17.88 10.06 14.95
N ALA A 113 -16.76 9.33 14.73
CA ALA A 113 -15.41 9.88 14.75
C ALA A 113 -14.64 9.46 13.49
N LYS A 114 -13.74 10.32 12.99
CA LYS A 114 -12.88 9.98 11.85
C LYS A 114 -12.11 8.69 12.15
N PHE A 115 -12.12 7.75 11.21
CA PHE A 115 -11.50 6.43 11.35
C PHE A 115 -10.06 6.51 11.83
N PHE A 116 -9.22 7.33 11.18
CA PHE A 116 -7.81 7.46 11.53
C PHE A 116 -7.56 8.15 12.89
N ASN A 117 -8.54 8.85 13.46
CA ASN A 117 -8.39 9.45 14.78
C ASN A 117 -8.56 8.42 15.90
N VAL A 118 -9.40 7.39 15.68
CA VAL A 118 -9.76 6.41 16.70
C VAL A 118 -9.16 5.02 16.46
N ALA A 119 -8.67 4.75 15.26
CA ALA A 119 -8.05 3.48 14.92
C ALA A 119 -6.71 3.29 15.64
N SER A 120 -6.48 2.09 16.18
CA SER A 120 -5.19 1.68 16.71
C SER A 120 -4.10 1.67 15.64
N LYS A 121 -2.81 1.64 16.04
CA LYS A 121 -1.70 1.53 15.09
C LYS A 121 -1.84 0.31 14.17
N GLY A 122 -2.18 -0.86 14.74
CA GLY A 122 -2.42 -2.08 13.97
C GLY A 122 -3.59 -1.94 12.99
N THR A 123 -4.70 -1.34 13.41
CA THR A 123 -5.86 -1.08 12.54
C THR A 123 -5.51 -0.14 11.39
N ARG A 124 -4.69 0.89 11.63
CA ARG A 124 -4.18 1.79 10.57
C ARG A 124 -3.27 1.06 9.59
N ALA A 125 -2.40 0.18 10.07
CA ALA A 125 -1.56 -0.65 9.23
C ALA A 125 -2.40 -1.57 8.34
N LEU A 126 -3.48 -2.17 8.87
CA LEU A 126 -4.44 -2.95 8.08
C LEU A 126 -5.12 -2.12 6.99
N ALA A 127 -5.49 -0.88 7.27
CA ALA A 127 -6.05 0.00 6.26
C ALA A 127 -5.07 0.26 5.12
N LEU A 128 -3.78 0.43 5.42
CA LEU A 128 -2.73 0.56 4.43
C LEU A 128 -2.55 -0.73 3.61
N PHE A 129 -2.56 -1.89 4.27
CA PHE A 129 -2.55 -3.19 3.57
C PHE A 129 -3.72 -3.35 2.63
N TYR A 130 -4.93 -3.07 3.12
CA TYR A 130 -6.13 -3.15 2.31
C TYR A 130 -6.05 -2.25 1.07
N ARG A 131 -5.50 -1.05 1.23
CA ARG A 131 -5.21 -0.13 0.12
C ARG A 131 -4.38 -0.81 -0.98
N TRP A 132 -3.37 -1.59 -0.61
CA TRP A 132 -2.55 -2.31 -1.59
C TRP A 132 -3.25 -3.53 -2.18
N LEU A 133 -4.06 -4.22 -1.39
CA LEU A 133 -4.84 -5.37 -1.88
C LEU A 133 -5.81 -4.96 -3.00
N ILE A 134 -6.38 -3.75 -2.96
CA ILE A 134 -7.24 -3.22 -4.03
C ILE A 134 -6.50 -3.20 -5.38
N ASP A 135 -5.23 -2.84 -5.39
CA ASP A 135 -4.40 -2.73 -6.60
C ASP A 135 -3.38 -3.87 -6.72
N SER A 136 -3.65 -5.03 -6.12
CA SER A 136 -2.73 -6.17 -6.06
C SER A 136 -2.21 -6.61 -7.44
N ASN A 137 -3.02 -6.47 -8.47
CA ASN A 137 -2.66 -6.80 -9.86
C ASN A 137 -1.51 -5.94 -10.43
N LYS A 138 -1.20 -4.81 -9.81
CA LYS A 138 -0.10 -3.91 -10.19
C LYS A 138 1.19 -4.24 -9.45
N ILE A 139 1.10 -4.97 -8.33
CA ILE A 139 2.25 -5.34 -7.51
C ILE A 139 2.84 -6.63 -8.07
N LYS A 140 4.13 -6.61 -8.41
CA LYS A 140 4.87 -7.77 -8.95
C LYS A 140 5.63 -8.53 -7.88
N LEU A 141 6.08 -7.83 -6.85
CA LEU A 141 6.74 -8.38 -5.69
C LEU A 141 6.46 -7.49 -4.48
N MET A 142 6.01 -8.09 -3.39
CA MET A 142 5.83 -7.40 -2.10
C MET A 142 6.82 -7.97 -1.09
N LEU A 143 7.67 -7.12 -0.56
CA LEU A 143 8.56 -7.41 0.56
C LEU A 143 8.00 -6.74 1.81
N ILE A 144 7.76 -7.51 2.85
CA ILE A 144 7.22 -7.01 4.11
C ILE A 144 8.22 -7.33 5.20
N ASP A 145 8.82 -6.30 5.77
CA ASP A 145 9.74 -6.43 6.90
C ASP A 145 8.97 -6.25 8.20
N GLU A 146 9.30 -7.08 9.20
CA GLU A 146 8.72 -7.06 10.54
C GLU A 146 7.19 -7.05 10.56
N PHE A 147 6.63 -7.91 9.74
CA PHE A 147 5.18 -8.03 9.51
C PHE A 147 4.37 -8.19 10.79
N ASP A 148 4.91 -8.87 11.79
CA ASP A 148 4.28 -9.17 13.06
C ASP A 148 4.46 -8.09 14.14
N ALA A 149 5.27 -7.05 13.89
CA ALA A 149 5.59 -6.02 14.87
C ALA A 149 4.34 -5.28 15.43
N TYR A 150 3.26 -5.19 14.65
CA TYR A 150 2.02 -4.51 15.02
C TYR A 150 0.80 -5.45 15.12
N TYR A 151 0.98 -6.73 14.82
CA TYR A 151 -0.13 -7.66 14.75
C TYR A 151 0.03 -8.80 15.77
N HIS A 152 -1.05 -9.10 16.48
CA HIS A 152 -1.14 -10.37 17.18
C HIS A 152 -1.14 -11.54 16.18
N HIS A 153 -0.62 -12.67 16.58
CA HIS A 153 -0.46 -13.87 15.73
C HIS A 153 -1.68 -14.23 14.88
N GLU A 154 -2.89 -14.18 15.47
CA GLU A 154 -4.13 -14.48 14.74
C GLU A 154 -4.42 -13.45 13.62
N LEU A 155 -4.11 -12.18 13.88
CA LEU A 155 -4.28 -11.12 12.90
C LEU A 155 -3.26 -11.28 11.76
N SER A 156 -2.02 -11.63 12.06
CA SER A 156 -0.99 -11.92 11.06
C SER A 156 -1.42 -13.05 10.14
N LYS A 157 -2.01 -14.12 10.67
CA LYS A 157 -2.56 -15.21 9.85
C LYS A 157 -3.68 -14.76 8.92
N ALA A 158 -4.61 -13.96 9.44
CA ALA A 158 -5.73 -13.46 8.64
C ALA A 158 -5.25 -12.59 7.47
N VAL A 159 -4.28 -11.69 7.73
CA VAL A 159 -3.69 -10.83 6.68
C VAL A 159 -2.92 -11.67 5.65
N LEU A 160 -2.12 -12.65 6.08
CA LEU A 160 -1.39 -13.54 5.16
C LEU A 160 -2.34 -14.37 4.29
N ALA A 161 -3.48 -14.83 4.82
CA ALA A 161 -4.49 -15.51 4.04
C ALA A 161 -5.06 -14.59 2.96
N GLN A 162 -5.37 -13.34 3.28
CA GLN A 162 -5.86 -12.35 2.32
C GLN A 162 -4.82 -12.03 1.22
N ILE A 163 -3.54 -11.89 1.58
CA ILE A 163 -2.44 -11.67 0.62
C ILE A 163 -2.36 -12.86 -0.35
N ARG A 164 -2.34 -14.09 0.18
CA ARG A 164 -2.31 -15.30 -0.64
C ARG A 164 -3.49 -15.35 -1.61
N ASP A 165 -4.69 -15.06 -1.13
CA ASP A 165 -5.92 -15.15 -1.91
C ASP A 165 -6.03 -13.99 -2.93
N SER A 166 -5.28 -12.91 -2.75
CA SER A 166 -5.17 -11.78 -3.71
C SER A 166 -4.30 -12.08 -4.93
N GLY A 167 -3.54 -13.17 -4.93
CA GLY A 167 -2.63 -13.56 -6.01
C GLY A 167 -1.33 -12.74 -6.06
N ILE A 168 -1.00 -11.97 -5.03
CA ILE A 168 0.31 -11.30 -4.88
C ILE A 168 1.36 -12.40 -4.59
N GLN A 169 2.47 -12.35 -5.32
CA GLN A 169 3.65 -13.21 -5.10
C GLN A 169 4.69 -12.48 -4.27
#